data_44d8f63da23b3e9fd5bc95cd7a02e28f
#
_entry.id   44d8f63da23b3e9fd5bc95cd7a02e28f
#
_cell.length_a   1.000
_cell.length_b   1.000
_cell.length_c   1.000
_cell.angle_alpha   90.00
_cell.angle_beta   90.00
_cell.angle_gamma   90.00
#
_symmetry.space_group_name_H-M   'P 1'
#
loop_
_entity.id
_entity.type
_entity.pdbx_description
1 polymer ?
#
loop_
_entity_poly.entity_id
_entity_poly.type
_entity_poly.pdbx_seq_one_letter_code
_entity_poly.pdbx_strand_id
1 'polypeptide(L)'
;MAKTNVHEFLEDLDAGIFENKLATALSEVALGVLSNDKQGTVKVEFTLKKMDSDNPSVQIQHKLSYIKPTKRGKSSEEDTTATPMYVHKGGALCATPEKPEPTPNGTLKIVKAA
;
A
#
# COMPACT_ATOMS: atom_id res chain seq x y z
N MET A 1 -17.66 -10.71 -4.71
CA MET A 1 -16.24 -10.72 -5.01
C MET A 1 -15.50 -9.68 -4.20
N ALA A 2 -14.47 -10.11 -3.53
CA ALA A 2 -13.72 -9.21 -2.68
C ALA A 2 -12.77 -8.34 -3.50
N LYS A 3 -12.87 -7.05 -3.30
CA LYS A 3 -11.92 -6.11 -3.86
C LYS A 3 -10.90 -5.77 -2.80
N THR A 4 -9.78 -5.20 -3.22
CA THR A 4 -8.80 -4.68 -2.28
C THR A 4 -9.46 -3.58 -1.44
N ASN A 5 -9.30 -3.68 -0.13
CA ASN A 5 -9.71 -2.60 0.76
C ASN A 5 -8.55 -1.61 0.80
N VAL A 6 -8.72 -0.49 0.14
CA VAL A 6 -7.63 0.48 -0.03
C VAL A 6 -7.15 1.04 1.31
N HIS A 7 -8.06 1.25 2.24
CA HIS A 7 -7.68 1.76 3.55
C HIS A 7 -6.74 0.80 4.29
N GLU A 8 -7.11 -0.47 4.33
CA GLU A 8 -6.27 -1.51 4.94
C GLU A 8 -4.97 -1.70 4.16
N PHE A 9 -5.07 -1.65 2.84
CA PHE A 9 -3.90 -1.77 1.97
C PHE A 9 -2.85 -0.71 2.32
N LEU A 10 -3.27 0.54 2.44
CA LEU A 10 -2.35 1.62 2.77
C LEU A 10 -1.77 1.47 4.18
N GLU A 11 -2.58 0.99 5.12
CA GLU A 11 -2.09 0.74 6.47
C GLU A 11 -1.06 -0.38 6.55
N ASP A 12 -1.18 -1.36 5.65
CA ASP A 12 -0.30 -2.52 5.64
C ASP A 12 1.00 -2.30 4.86
N LEU A 13 1.06 -1.30 4.00
CA LEU A 13 2.26 -1.05 3.24
C LEU A 13 3.40 -0.63 4.15
N ASP A 14 4.50 -1.37 4.07
CA ASP A 14 5.72 -1.11 4.83
C ASP A 14 5.40 -0.90 6.32
N ALA A 15 4.52 -1.75 6.86
CA ALA A 15 4.10 -1.71 8.27
C ALA A 15 3.59 -0.33 8.71
N GLY A 16 2.88 0.35 7.82
CA GLY A 16 2.31 1.66 8.12
C GLY A 16 3.24 2.82 7.86
N ILE A 17 4.50 2.56 7.56
CA ILE A 17 5.46 3.63 7.30
C ILE A 17 5.12 4.40 6.04
N PHE A 18 4.62 3.71 5.02
CA PHE A 18 4.24 4.36 3.77
C PHE A 18 3.14 5.40 3.99
N GLU A 19 2.15 5.07 4.79
CA GLU A 19 1.04 5.98 5.07
C GLU A 19 1.54 7.26 5.75
N ASN A 20 2.47 7.12 6.68
CA ASN A 20 3.09 8.26 7.35
C ASN A 20 3.89 9.12 6.37
N LYS A 21 4.63 8.49 5.48
CA LYS A 21 5.41 9.21 4.47
C LYS A 21 4.50 9.98 3.53
N LEU A 22 3.40 9.37 3.13
CA LEU A 22 2.42 10.03 2.27
C LEU A 22 1.79 11.22 2.96
N ALA A 23 1.43 11.06 4.24
CA ALA A 23 0.85 12.15 5.02
C ALA A 23 1.83 13.33 5.12
N THR A 24 3.09 13.03 5.39
CA THR A 24 4.13 14.06 5.47
C THR A 24 4.32 14.76 4.13
N ALA A 25 4.37 14.00 3.05
CA ALA A 25 4.53 14.56 1.71
C ALA A 25 3.38 15.51 1.35
N LEU A 26 2.16 15.09 1.63
CA LEU A 26 0.98 15.91 1.34
C LEU A 26 1.01 17.21 2.13
N SER A 27 1.36 17.14 3.40
CA SER A 27 1.43 18.31 4.27
C SER A 27 2.54 19.26 3.84
N GLU A 28 3.71 18.72 3.53
CA GLU A 28 4.86 19.55 3.12
C GLU A 28 4.58 20.25 1.80
N VAL A 29 4.00 19.55 0.83
CA VAL A 29 3.68 20.14 -0.45
C VAL A 29 2.59 21.20 -0.28
N ALA A 30 1.58 20.91 0.54
CA ALA A 30 0.50 21.87 0.79
C ALA A 30 1.03 23.17 1.40
N LEU A 31 1.94 23.05 2.36
CA LEU A 31 2.55 24.24 2.96
C LEU A 31 3.37 25.03 1.95
N GLY A 32 4.12 24.33 1.10
CA GLY A 32 4.89 24.97 0.06
C GLY A 32 4.03 25.69 -0.96
N VAL A 33 2.92 25.06 -1.34
CA VAL A 33 1.97 25.66 -2.28
C VAL A 33 1.37 26.93 -1.69
N LEU A 34 0.97 26.85 -0.43
CA LEU A 34 0.34 27.99 0.23
C LEU A 34 1.33 29.15 0.41
N SER A 35 2.57 28.82 0.77
CA SER A 35 3.58 29.83 1.07
C SER A 35 4.13 30.52 -0.17
N ASN A 36 4.17 29.83 -1.30
CA ASN A 36 4.85 30.31 -2.50
C ASN A 36 3.91 30.60 -3.67
N ASP A 37 2.62 30.33 -3.49
CA ASP A 37 1.59 30.52 -4.52
C ASP A 37 1.97 29.84 -5.84
N LYS A 38 2.49 28.65 -5.73
CA LYS A 38 2.90 27.82 -6.87
C LYS A 38 2.32 26.44 -6.73
N GLN A 39 2.17 25.75 -7.84
CA GLN A 39 1.63 24.39 -7.86
C GLN A 39 2.67 23.38 -7.35
N GLY A 40 2.22 22.43 -6.57
CA GLY A 40 3.04 21.31 -6.13
C GLY A 40 2.42 20.00 -6.59
N THR A 41 3.16 18.90 -6.46
CA THR A 41 2.70 17.59 -6.91
C THR A 41 3.12 16.51 -5.94
N VAL A 42 2.21 15.58 -5.65
CA VAL A 42 2.51 14.35 -4.93
C VAL A 42 2.11 13.20 -5.84
N LYS A 43 3.01 12.27 -6.05
CA LYS A 43 2.80 11.12 -6.93
C LYS A 43 3.05 9.83 -6.20
N VAL A 44 2.14 8.88 -6.39
CA VAL A 44 2.32 7.52 -5.86
C VAL A 44 2.19 6.55 -7.01
N GLU A 45 3.16 5.65 -7.11
CA GLU A 45 3.13 4.63 -8.15
C GLU A 45 3.25 3.26 -7.50
N PHE A 46 2.36 2.35 -7.86
CA PHE A 46 2.42 0.97 -7.39
C PHE A 46 2.77 0.07 -8.56
N THR A 47 3.81 -0.72 -8.40
CA THR A 47 4.18 -1.73 -9.39
C THR A 47 4.07 -3.09 -8.73
N LEU A 48 3.24 -3.95 -9.29
CA LEU A 48 2.97 -5.27 -8.72
C LEU A 48 3.66 -6.33 -9.56
N LYS A 49 4.40 -7.21 -8.90
CA LYS A 49 5.15 -8.26 -9.56
C LYS A 49 4.92 -9.58 -8.83
N LYS A 50 4.63 -10.62 -9.58
CA LYS A 50 4.44 -11.95 -8.99
C LYS A 50 5.73 -12.40 -8.31
N MET A 51 5.60 -12.89 -7.09
CA MET A 51 6.77 -13.32 -6.31
C MET A 51 7.07 -14.80 -6.44
N ASP A 52 6.02 -15.61 -6.30
CA ASP A 52 6.19 -17.05 -6.18
C ASP A 52 5.14 -17.75 -7.04
N SER A 53 5.57 -18.81 -7.73
CA SER A 53 4.65 -19.57 -8.58
C SER A 53 3.70 -20.45 -7.75
N ASP A 54 4.10 -20.80 -6.53
CA ASP A 54 3.33 -21.72 -5.69
C ASP A 54 2.29 -21.02 -4.82
N ASN A 55 2.53 -19.77 -4.49
CA ASN A 55 1.62 -19.00 -3.64
C ASN A 55 1.09 -17.78 -4.38
N PRO A 56 -0.17 -17.43 -4.16
CA PRO A 56 -0.72 -16.24 -4.78
C PRO A 56 -0.23 -14.99 -4.04
N SER A 57 0.99 -14.60 -4.35
CA SER A 57 1.62 -13.44 -3.70
C SER A 57 2.27 -12.54 -4.72
N VAL A 58 2.30 -11.26 -4.42
CA VAL A 58 2.93 -10.26 -5.27
C VAL A 58 3.82 -9.36 -4.42
N GLN A 59 4.87 -8.85 -5.03
CA GLN A 59 5.67 -7.81 -4.43
C GLN A 59 5.15 -6.49 -4.96
N ILE A 60 4.81 -5.59 -4.07
CA ILE A 60 4.32 -4.28 -4.44
C ILE A 60 5.42 -3.28 -4.19
N GLN A 61 5.96 -2.77 -5.28
CA GLN A 61 6.94 -1.69 -5.20
C GLN A 61 6.17 -0.39 -5.17
N HIS A 62 6.33 0.39 -4.11
CA HIS A 62 5.61 1.64 -3.98
C HIS A 62 6.60 2.79 -3.99
N LYS A 63 6.38 3.65 -4.94
CA LYS A 63 7.22 4.81 -5.17
C LYS A 63 6.44 6.07 -4.84
N LEU A 64 6.95 6.80 -3.89
CA LEU A 64 6.35 8.07 -3.49
C LEU A 64 7.31 9.18 -3.91
N SER A 65 6.83 10.10 -4.70
CA SER A 65 7.64 11.23 -5.10
C SER A 65 6.81 12.50 -4.94
N TYR A 66 7.48 13.59 -4.63
CA TYR A 66 6.77 14.86 -4.53
C TYR A 66 7.65 16.03 -4.95
N ILE A 67 6.98 17.06 -5.41
CA ILE A 67 7.61 18.31 -5.82
C ILE A 67 7.00 19.40 -4.96
N LYS A 68 7.81 19.95 -4.08
CA LYS A 68 7.39 21.03 -3.19
C LYS A 68 7.87 22.35 -3.76
N PRO A 69 6.97 23.31 -4.02
CA PRO A 69 7.43 24.60 -4.51
C PRO A 69 8.17 25.35 -3.42
N THR A 70 9.22 26.03 -3.83
CA THR A 70 10.01 26.86 -2.93
C THR A 70 10.06 28.27 -3.50
N LYS A 71 10.60 29.19 -2.72
CA LYS A 71 10.65 30.58 -3.11
C LYS A 71 11.35 30.78 -4.46
N ARG A 72 12.41 30.03 -4.71
CA ARG A 72 13.22 30.19 -5.93
C ARG A 72 13.12 29.06 -6.93
N GLY A 73 12.26 28.10 -6.69
CA GLY A 73 12.16 26.97 -7.58
C GLY A 73 11.35 25.86 -6.96
N LYS A 74 11.95 24.69 -6.82
CA LYS A 74 11.24 23.53 -6.29
C LYS A 74 12.21 22.59 -5.61
N SER A 75 11.68 21.82 -4.67
CA SER A 75 12.41 20.75 -4.00
C SER A 75 11.71 19.44 -4.35
N SER A 76 12.45 18.46 -4.84
CA SER A 76 11.90 17.16 -5.21
C SER A 76 12.50 16.07 -4.36
N GLU A 77 11.66 15.12 -3.94
CA GLU A 77 12.14 13.94 -3.23
C GLU A 77 11.43 12.72 -3.75
N GLU A 78 12.11 11.59 -3.65
CA GLU A 78 11.59 10.34 -4.15
C GLU A 78 12.00 9.22 -3.19
N ASP A 79 11.06 8.36 -2.87
CA ASP A 79 11.30 7.24 -1.97
C ASP A 79 10.64 5.99 -2.55
N THR A 80 11.42 4.93 -2.69
CA THR A 80 10.93 3.68 -3.27
C THR A 80 11.17 2.55 -2.28
N THR A 81 10.11 1.83 -1.96
CA THR A 81 10.20 0.66 -1.09
C THR A 81 9.33 -0.45 -1.68
N ALA A 82 9.48 -1.65 -1.14
CA ALA A 82 8.72 -2.80 -1.61
C ALA A 82 8.11 -3.54 -0.43
N THR A 83 6.88 -4.00 -0.60
CA THR A 83 6.16 -4.75 0.42
C THR A 83 5.54 -5.98 -0.23
N PRO A 84 5.79 -7.18 0.32
CA PRO A 84 5.12 -8.38 -0.19
C PRO A 84 3.69 -8.44 0.34
N MET A 85 2.76 -8.89 -0.49
CA MET A 85 1.38 -9.09 -0.08
C MET A 85 0.81 -10.33 -0.74
N TYR A 86 -0.20 -10.90 -0.11
CA TYR A 86 -0.91 -12.05 -0.64
C TYR A 86 -2.13 -11.59 -1.42
N VAL A 87 -2.44 -12.33 -2.48
CA VAL A 87 -3.61 -12.04 -3.31
C VAL A 87 -4.69 -13.03 -2.92
N HIS A 88 -5.74 -12.53 -2.27
CA HIS A 88 -6.88 -13.36 -1.88
C HIS A 88 -7.84 -13.51 -3.03
N LYS A 89 -8.78 -14.44 -2.86
CA LYS A 89 -9.79 -14.71 -3.86
C LYS A 89 -10.48 -13.43 -4.29
N GLY A 90 -10.59 -13.23 -5.60
CA GLY A 90 -11.18 -12.02 -6.15
C GLY A 90 -10.18 -10.88 -6.36
N GLY A 91 -8.92 -11.10 -5.99
CA GLY A 91 -7.87 -10.10 -6.20
C GLY A 91 -7.61 -9.19 -5.02
N ALA A 92 -8.17 -9.49 -3.85
CA ALA A 92 -7.95 -8.65 -2.68
C ALA A 92 -6.52 -8.79 -2.18
N LEU A 93 -5.84 -7.66 -2.00
CA LEU A 93 -4.47 -7.63 -1.49
C LEU A 93 -4.49 -7.56 0.03
N CYS A 94 -3.79 -8.48 0.67
CA CYS A 94 -3.75 -8.58 2.13
C CYS A 94 -2.35 -8.90 2.61
N ALA A 95 -2.03 -8.46 3.81
CA ALA A 95 -0.72 -8.71 4.40
C ALA A 95 -0.56 -10.16 4.87
N THR A 96 -1.66 -10.86 5.05
CA THR A 96 -1.65 -12.24 5.52
C THR A 96 -2.21 -13.19 4.46
N PRO A 97 -1.80 -14.47 4.47
CA PRO A 97 -2.34 -15.41 3.51
C PRO A 97 -3.83 -15.64 3.73
N GLU A 98 -4.51 -16.00 2.65
CA GLU A 98 -5.93 -16.30 2.73
C GLU A 98 -6.16 -17.55 3.55
N LYS A 99 -7.06 -17.48 4.52
CA LYS A 99 -7.40 -18.65 5.31
C LYS A 99 -8.33 -19.55 4.52
N PRO A 100 -8.12 -20.87 4.59
CA PRO A 100 -9.09 -21.76 3.98
C PRO A 100 -10.46 -21.56 4.62
N GLU A 101 -11.50 -21.71 3.82
CA GLU A 101 -12.85 -21.57 4.33
C GLU A 101 -13.11 -22.62 5.40
N PRO A 102 -13.75 -22.26 6.50
CA PRO A 102 -14.10 -23.25 7.49
C PRO A 102 -15.10 -24.23 6.90
N THR A 103 -14.90 -25.51 7.18
CA THR A 103 -15.84 -26.50 6.71
C THR A 103 -17.17 -26.30 7.44
N PRO A 104 -18.27 -26.49 6.76
CA PRO A 104 -19.58 -26.24 7.39
C PRO A 104 -19.87 -27.19 8.54
N ASN A 105 -19.06 -28.15 8.77
CA ASN A 105 -19.25 -29.05 9.90
C ASN A 105 -18.07 -29.00 10.78
N GLY A 106 -18.13 -28.17 11.32
CA GLY A 106 -17.09 -27.92 12.12
C GLY A 106 -15.76 -28.28 11.74
N THR A 107 -16.39 -28.64 11.48
CA THR A 107 -15.44 -28.33 11.47
C THR A 107 -14.55 -28.18 11.54
N LEU A 108 -14.77 -28.52 12.03
CA LEU A 108 -13.99 -28.11 12.16
C LEU A 108 -13.33 -28.48 12.18
N LYS A 109 -13.57 -28.95 12.30
CA LYS A 109 -13.04 -28.93 12.38
C LYS A 109 -12.37 -29.05 12.64
N ILE A 110 -12.80 -29.62 13.03
CA ILE A 110 -12.27 -29.44 13.40
C ILE A 110 -11.81 -29.64 13.52
N VAL A 111 -12.26 -30.00 13.59
CA VAL A 111 -11.93 -29.84 13.77
C VAL A 111 -11.67 -29.93 14.02
N LYS A 112 -12.00 -30.50 14.21
CA LYS A 112 -11.91 -30.34 14.57
C LYS A 112 -11.55 -30.49 14.82
N ALA A 113 -11.96 -31.15 15.00
CA ALA A 113 -11.88 -31.03 15.32
C ALA A 113 -11.70 -31.23 15.63
N ALA A 114 -12.08 -31.88 16.05
CA ALA A 114 -12.11 -31.65 16.34
C ALA A 114 -11.87 -31.55 16.63
#